data_a8d0a561495e9ce5447766e05a4d2eba
#
_entry.id   a8d0a561495e9ce5447766e05a4d2eba
#
_cell.length_a   1.000
_cell.length_b   1.000
_cell.length_c   1.000
_cell.angle_alpha   90.00
_cell.angle_beta   90.00
_cell.angle_gamma   90.00
#
_symmetry.space_group_name_H-M   'P 1'
#
loop_
_entity.id
_entity.type
_entity.pdbx_description
1 polymer ?
#
loop_
_entity_poly.entity_id
_entity_poly.type
_entity_poly.pdbx_seq_one_letter_code
_entity_poly.pdbx_strand_id
1 'polypeptide(L)'
;MGKRALVRPPANSFARVLSGHPERATIDPARAQAQHAAYVAALADLVEVVPLPAQEDLPDACFVDDCAVVLGDRALLARPGAPSRAEEPARLRPALAALVAEVRPMTPPATLDGGDVLRLGRTLVVGGSARTNRAGVEQLAGFARSCGLELAVAAVPPGVLHLQTLVTAVAADAVVGSAPMLDQPAFRSVGRRVVVPPEEAPACNVLAVGSTVVLPAGCPRTAAAVHGLGFEVREVDLGEFHKADGGATCLSLLV
;
A
#
# COMPACT_ATOMS: atom_id res chain seq x y z
N MET A 1 -17.61 -9.69 -10.38
CA MET A 1 -16.57 -9.07 -11.22
C MET A 1 -15.21 -9.53 -10.71
N GLY A 2 -14.25 -9.83 -11.60
CA GLY A 2 -12.87 -10.16 -11.20
C GLY A 2 -12.20 -8.95 -10.56
N LYS A 3 -11.23 -9.18 -9.67
CA LYS A 3 -10.42 -8.11 -9.10
C LYS A 3 -9.59 -7.43 -10.19
N ARG A 4 -9.41 -6.12 -10.11
CA ARG A 4 -8.57 -5.31 -11.00
C ARG A 4 -7.52 -4.55 -10.20
N ALA A 5 -6.37 -4.30 -10.82
CA ALA A 5 -5.29 -3.53 -10.24
C ALA A 5 -4.99 -2.31 -11.10
N LEU A 6 -5.28 -1.11 -10.58
CA LEU A 6 -4.77 0.13 -11.17
C LEU A 6 -3.27 0.23 -10.87
N VAL A 7 -2.45 0.44 -11.89
CA VAL A 7 -0.99 0.59 -11.77
C VAL A 7 -0.52 1.80 -12.57
N ARG A 8 0.51 2.48 -12.11
CA ARG A 8 1.13 3.61 -12.81
C ARG A 8 2.65 3.43 -12.83
N PRO A 9 3.29 3.43 -14.01
CA PRO A 9 4.74 3.33 -14.06
C PRO A 9 5.40 4.59 -13.46
N PRO A 10 6.57 4.45 -12.82
CA PRO A 10 7.34 5.59 -12.39
C PRO A 10 7.80 6.41 -13.59
N ALA A 11 7.70 7.73 -13.48
CA ALA A 11 8.18 8.68 -14.48
C ALA A 11 9.70 8.87 -14.37
N ASN A 12 10.33 9.57 -15.33
CA ASN A 12 11.75 9.90 -15.22
C ASN A 12 12.01 10.82 -14.01
N SER A 13 11.01 11.56 -13.58
CA SER A 13 11.04 12.39 -12.38
C SER A 13 11.12 11.61 -11.07
N PHE A 14 10.99 10.30 -11.07
CA PHE A 14 11.01 9.43 -9.87
C PHE A 14 12.29 9.58 -9.04
N ALA A 15 13.43 9.99 -9.64
CA ALA A 15 14.63 10.36 -8.89
C ALA A 15 14.41 11.51 -7.89
N ARG A 16 13.29 12.29 -8.01
CA ARG A 16 12.91 13.37 -7.10
C ARG A 16 11.81 13.02 -6.11
N VAL A 17 11.45 11.72 -6.02
CA VAL A 17 10.45 11.21 -5.09
C VAL A 17 10.70 11.64 -3.65
N LEU A 18 9.63 11.82 -2.88
CA LEU A 18 9.74 12.11 -1.45
C LEU A 18 10.16 10.85 -0.69
N SER A 19 11.32 10.88 -0.06
CA SER A 19 11.81 9.78 0.78
C SER A 19 12.80 10.27 1.81
N GLY A 20 12.78 9.64 2.99
CA GLY A 20 13.79 9.76 4.04
C GLY A 20 14.92 8.74 3.94
N HIS A 21 14.83 7.81 2.98
CA HIS A 21 15.80 6.73 2.85
C HIS A 21 17.23 7.25 2.54
N PRO A 22 18.28 6.74 3.21
CA PRO A 22 19.65 7.23 3.01
C PRO A 22 20.17 7.08 1.57
N GLU A 23 19.70 6.08 0.85
CA GLU A 23 20.09 5.82 -0.54
C GLU A 23 19.19 6.48 -1.58
N ARG A 24 18.24 7.35 -1.17
CA ARG A 24 17.32 8.03 -2.09
C ARG A 24 18.01 8.70 -3.26
N ALA A 25 19.17 9.34 -3.02
CA ALA A 25 19.93 10.03 -4.06
C ALA A 25 20.52 9.10 -5.14
N THR A 26 20.49 7.79 -4.91
CA THR A 26 20.98 6.75 -5.84
C THR A 26 19.87 6.08 -6.65
N ILE A 27 18.64 6.57 -6.57
CA ILE A 27 17.52 6.03 -7.35
C ILE A 27 17.81 6.19 -8.85
N ASP A 28 17.72 5.07 -9.57
CA ASP A 28 17.79 4.98 -11.03
C ASP A 28 16.37 4.84 -11.60
N PRO A 29 15.81 5.87 -12.25
CA PRO A 29 14.48 5.81 -12.83
C PRO A 29 14.31 4.72 -13.90
N ALA A 30 15.33 4.46 -14.70
CA ALA A 30 15.25 3.42 -15.73
C ALA A 30 15.17 2.02 -15.10
N ARG A 31 15.94 1.78 -14.04
CA ARG A 31 15.84 0.54 -13.26
C ARG A 31 14.50 0.44 -12.54
N ALA A 32 13.99 1.53 -11.95
CA ALA A 32 12.66 1.55 -11.35
C ALA A 32 11.57 1.20 -12.35
N GLN A 33 11.63 1.71 -13.59
CA GLN A 33 10.70 1.35 -14.67
C GLN A 33 10.78 -0.13 -15.02
N ALA A 34 11.99 -0.71 -15.11
CA ALA A 34 12.17 -2.13 -15.36
C ALA A 34 11.60 -3.00 -14.21
N GLN A 35 11.85 -2.61 -12.95
CA GLN A 35 11.29 -3.28 -11.77
C GLN A 35 9.76 -3.19 -11.73
N HIS A 36 9.19 -2.02 -12.05
CA HIS A 36 7.75 -1.86 -12.15
C HIS A 36 7.15 -2.74 -13.25
N ALA A 37 7.78 -2.85 -14.41
CA ALA A 37 7.32 -3.72 -15.48
C ALA A 37 7.31 -5.20 -15.05
N ALA A 38 8.34 -5.65 -14.32
CA ALA A 38 8.38 -7.01 -13.76
C ALA A 38 7.29 -7.23 -12.70
N TYR A 39 7.03 -6.23 -11.83
CA TYR A 39 5.94 -6.26 -10.87
C TYR A 39 4.57 -6.37 -11.57
N VAL A 40 4.33 -5.57 -12.60
CA VAL A 40 3.09 -5.60 -13.40
C VAL A 40 2.91 -6.96 -14.07
N ALA A 41 3.99 -7.53 -14.64
CA ALA A 41 3.94 -8.87 -15.22
C ALA A 41 3.58 -9.93 -14.16
N ALA A 42 4.13 -9.82 -12.95
CA ALA A 42 3.78 -10.70 -11.84
C ALA A 42 2.30 -10.57 -11.42
N LEU A 43 1.69 -9.39 -11.53
CA LEU A 43 0.27 -9.18 -11.23
C LEU A 43 -0.66 -9.66 -12.35
N ALA A 44 -0.26 -9.55 -13.62
CA ALA A 44 -1.11 -9.82 -14.78
C ALA A 44 -1.64 -11.26 -14.84
N ASP A 45 -0.91 -12.21 -14.23
CA ASP A 45 -1.36 -13.60 -14.08
C ASP A 45 -2.40 -13.78 -12.97
N LEU A 46 -2.58 -12.78 -12.09
CA LEU A 46 -3.39 -12.88 -10.88
C LEU A 46 -4.67 -12.05 -10.96
N VAL A 47 -4.61 -10.90 -11.65
CA VAL A 47 -5.72 -9.94 -11.77
C VAL A 47 -5.67 -9.23 -13.12
N GLU A 48 -6.80 -8.66 -13.55
CA GLU A 48 -6.81 -7.72 -14.66
C GLU A 48 -6.05 -6.44 -14.29
N VAL A 49 -4.97 -6.15 -15.01
CA VAL A 49 -4.19 -4.92 -14.81
C VAL A 49 -4.75 -3.78 -15.66
N VAL A 50 -5.00 -2.65 -15.02
CA VAL A 50 -5.46 -1.41 -15.66
C VAL A 50 -4.34 -0.38 -15.60
N PRO A 51 -3.55 -0.20 -16.67
CA PRO A 51 -2.42 0.71 -16.67
C PRO A 51 -2.87 2.17 -16.77
N LEU A 52 -2.21 3.03 -15.99
CA LEU A 52 -2.34 4.48 -16.03
C LEU A 52 -1.11 5.10 -16.69
N PRO A 53 -1.22 6.30 -17.31
CA PRO A 53 -0.05 6.99 -17.86
C PRO A 53 0.90 7.46 -16.75
N ALA A 54 2.21 7.42 -17.02
CA ALA A 54 3.21 8.06 -16.16
C ALA A 54 2.95 9.57 -16.03
N GLN A 55 3.42 10.18 -14.95
CA GLN A 55 3.24 11.63 -14.69
C GLN A 55 4.57 12.27 -14.33
N GLU A 56 5.16 13.00 -15.28
CA GLU A 56 6.48 13.63 -15.12
C GLU A 56 6.48 14.78 -14.11
N ASP A 57 5.36 15.41 -13.88
CA ASP A 57 5.16 16.51 -12.91
C ASP A 57 4.92 16.02 -11.47
N LEU A 58 4.63 14.74 -11.29
CA LEU A 58 4.34 14.14 -9.97
C LEU A 58 5.25 12.92 -9.73
N PRO A 59 6.44 13.14 -9.14
CA PRO A 59 7.42 12.07 -8.93
C PRO A 59 6.91 10.86 -8.16
N ASP A 60 6.00 11.06 -7.21
CA ASP A 60 5.46 10.04 -6.32
C ASP A 60 4.22 9.31 -6.90
N ALA A 61 3.72 9.72 -8.07
CA ALA A 61 2.44 9.26 -8.60
C ALA A 61 2.35 7.77 -8.95
N CYS A 62 3.48 7.05 -8.98
CA CYS A 62 3.48 5.59 -9.11
C CYS A 62 2.98 4.86 -7.84
N PHE A 63 2.95 5.53 -6.69
CA PHE A 63 2.41 5.02 -5.44
C PHE A 63 0.90 5.23 -5.38
N VAL A 64 0.18 4.53 -6.25
CA VAL A 64 -1.26 4.73 -6.48
C VAL A 64 -2.13 4.31 -5.28
N ASP A 65 -1.63 3.41 -4.43
CA ASP A 65 -2.33 2.97 -3.21
C ASP A 65 -2.61 4.13 -2.25
N ASP A 66 -1.69 5.10 -2.17
CA ASP A 66 -1.84 6.27 -1.29
C ASP A 66 -3.01 7.18 -1.68
N CYS A 67 -3.48 7.08 -2.93
CA CYS A 67 -4.49 7.98 -3.47
C CYS A 67 -5.94 7.63 -3.09
N ALA A 68 -6.23 6.40 -2.63
CA ALA A 68 -7.60 6.01 -2.30
C ALA A 68 -7.68 4.76 -1.40
N VAL A 69 -8.77 4.65 -0.65
CA VAL A 69 -9.15 3.44 0.08
C VAL A 69 -10.37 2.83 -0.61
N VAL A 70 -10.25 1.60 -1.12
CA VAL A 70 -11.32 0.89 -1.85
C VAL A 70 -11.96 -0.17 -0.95
N LEU A 71 -13.28 -0.13 -0.82
CA LEU A 71 -14.08 -1.05 -0.02
C LEU A 71 -15.26 -1.59 -0.84
N GLY A 72 -15.08 -2.74 -1.45
CA GLY A 72 -16.06 -3.33 -2.39
C GLY A 72 -16.18 -2.48 -3.66
N ASP A 73 -17.38 -1.98 -3.95
CA ASP A 73 -17.68 -1.11 -5.09
C ASP A 73 -17.63 0.39 -4.78
N ARG A 74 -17.04 0.77 -3.63
CA ARG A 74 -16.97 2.15 -3.14
C ARG A 74 -15.52 2.52 -2.83
N ALA A 75 -15.16 3.78 -3.10
CA ALA A 75 -13.84 4.32 -2.79
C ALA A 75 -13.92 5.64 -2.03
N LEU A 76 -13.07 5.81 -1.04
CA LEU A 76 -12.73 7.09 -0.44
C LEU A 76 -11.46 7.61 -1.13
N LEU A 77 -11.59 8.67 -1.91
CA LEU A 77 -10.45 9.34 -2.52
C LEU A 77 -9.68 10.08 -1.43
N ALA A 78 -8.43 9.72 -1.25
CA ALA A 78 -7.58 10.23 -0.20
C ALA A 78 -7.23 11.72 -0.40
N ARG A 79 -6.69 12.33 0.64
CA ARG A 79 -6.11 13.66 0.60
C ARG A 79 -4.72 13.58 1.22
N PRO A 80 -3.68 13.41 0.39
CA PRO A 80 -2.33 13.15 0.87
C PRO A 80 -1.83 14.16 1.89
N GLY A 81 -1.10 13.66 2.90
CA GLY A 81 -0.48 14.49 3.91
C GLY A 81 0.67 15.35 3.39
N ALA A 82 1.31 14.96 2.28
CA ALA A 82 2.37 15.72 1.63
C ALA A 82 1.77 16.69 0.58
N PRO A 83 2.03 18.02 0.69
CA PRO A 83 1.48 19.00 -0.25
C PRO A 83 1.88 18.76 -1.71
N SER A 84 3.09 18.26 -1.98
CA SER A 84 3.56 17.94 -3.35
C SER A 84 2.78 16.83 -4.03
N ARG A 85 2.04 16.01 -3.26
CA ARG A 85 1.23 14.88 -3.74
C ARG A 85 -0.26 15.22 -3.86
N ALA A 86 -0.66 16.46 -3.53
CA ALA A 86 -2.06 16.85 -3.41
C ALA A 86 -2.89 16.64 -4.69
N GLU A 87 -2.25 16.66 -5.87
CA GLU A 87 -2.95 16.49 -7.16
C GLU A 87 -3.10 15.01 -7.58
N GLU A 88 -2.31 14.09 -7.00
CA GLU A 88 -2.29 12.68 -7.41
C GLU A 88 -3.68 12.01 -7.36
N PRO A 89 -4.48 12.17 -6.26
CA PRO A 89 -5.81 11.58 -6.20
C PRO A 89 -6.76 12.10 -7.28
N ALA A 90 -6.70 13.39 -7.62
CA ALA A 90 -7.52 13.97 -8.68
C ALA A 90 -7.19 13.36 -10.05
N ARG A 91 -5.89 13.05 -10.30
CA ARG A 91 -5.42 12.37 -11.51
C ARG A 91 -5.79 10.88 -11.56
N LEU A 92 -5.99 10.24 -10.40
CA LEU A 92 -6.46 8.85 -10.31
C LEU A 92 -7.98 8.72 -10.50
N ARG A 93 -8.73 9.72 -10.03
CA ARG A 93 -10.20 9.68 -9.91
C ARG A 93 -10.95 9.21 -11.16
N PRO A 94 -10.63 9.65 -12.40
CA PRO A 94 -11.38 9.22 -13.60
C PRO A 94 -11.30 7.71 -13.82
N ALA A 95 -10.10 7.12 -13.69
CA ALA A 95 -9.91 5.68 -13.85
C ALA A 95 -10.59 4.90 -12.71
N LEU A 96 -10.49 5.37 -11.47
CA LEU A 96 -11.13 4.76 -10.33
C LEU A 96 -12.67 4.79 -10.46
N ALA A 97 -13.25 5.92 -10.89
CA ALA A 97 -14.69 6.07 -11.09
C ALA A 97 -15.27 5.20 -12.20
N ALA A 98 -14.44 4.72 -13.14
CA ALA A 98 -14.85 3.75 -14.14
C ALA A 98 -14.91 2.31 -13.58
N LEU A 99 -14.36 2.06 -12.38
CA LEU A 99 -14.23 0.72 -11.80
C LEU A 99 -15.10 0.49 -10.56
N VAL A 100 -15.55 1.55 -9.88
CA VAL A 100 -16.37 1.48 -8.67
C VAL A 100 -17.66 2.29 -8.83
N ALA A 101 -18.69 1.94 -8.07
CA ALA A 101 -19.99 2.61 -8.14
C ALA A 101 -19.99 4.01 -7.48
N GLU A 102 -19.16 4.23 -6.46
CA GLU A 102 -19.07 5.50 -5.74
C GLU A 102 -17.61 5.88 -5.46
N VAL A 103 -17.25 7.13 -5.80
CA VAL A 103 -15.98 7.74 -5.38
C VAL A 103 -16.29 8.97 -4.54
N ARG A 104 -16.06 8.88 -3.23
CA ARG A 104 -16.26 9.97 -2.27
C ARG A 104 -14.93 10.67 -2.01
N PRO A 105 -14.80 11.99 -2.22
CA PRO A 105 -13.58 12.70 -1.87
C PRO A 105 -13.49 12.96 -0.35
N MET A 106 -12.27 12.86 0.19
CA MET A 106 -11.96 13.38 1.52
C MET A 106 -11.91 14.92 1.48
N THR A 107 -12.38 15.56 2.56
CA THR A 107 -12.50 17.02 2.64
C THR A 107 -11.54 17.61 3.70
N PRO A 108 -11.04 18.84 3.49
CA PRO A 108 -10.24 19.54 4.49
C PRO A 108 -10.95 19.65 5.85
N PRO A 109 -10.23 19.68 6.99
CA PRO A 109 -8.78 19.67 7.13
C PRO A 109 -8.16 18.24 7.16
N ALA A 110 -8.94 17.22 6.82
CA ALA A 110 -8.48 15.84 6.85
C ALA A 110 -7.29 15.62 5.90
N THR A 111 -6.32 14.80 6.35
CA THR A 111 -5.27 14.20 5.52
C THR A 111 -5.19 12.72 5.80
N LEU A 112 -4.95 11.93 4.74
CA LEU A 112 -4.77 10.48 4.80
C LEU A 112 -4.03 10.02 3.55
N ASP A 113 -3.02 9.17 3.75
CA ASP A 113 -2.39 8.38 2.70
C ASP A 113 -2.93 6.94 2.81
N GLY A 114 -3.23 6.28 1.68
CA GLY A 114 -3.75 4.90 1.66
C GLY A 114 -2.81 3.88 2.29
N GLY A 115 -1.49 4.12 2.21
CA GLY A 115 -0.46 3.31 2.88
C GLY A 115 -0.56 3.24 4.41
N ASP A 116 -1.38 4.10 5.03
CA ASP A 116 -1.73 4.00 6.44
C ASP A 116 -2.95 3.12 6.72
N VAL A 117 -3.60 2.58 5.68
CA VAL A 117 -4.84 1.82 5.86
C VAL A 117 -4.67 0.39 5.40
N LEU A 118 -4.99 -0.57 6.25
CA LEU A 118 -5.10 -1.97 5.86
C LEU A 118 -6.42 -2.57 6.31
N ARG A 119 -6.91 -3.55 5.55
CA ARG A 119 -8.13 -4.27 5.89
C ARG A 119 -7.81 -5.64 6.48
N LEU A 120 -8.36 -5.91 7.66
CA LEU A 120 -8.24 -7.19 8.36
C LEU A 120 -9.65 -7.72 8.68
N GLY A 121 -10.16 -8.59 7.81
CA GLY A 121 -11.52 -9.11 7.91
C GLY A 121 -12.57 -7.99 7.84
N ARG A 122 -13.29 -7.77 8.97
CA ARG A 122 -14.30 -6.72 9.11
C ARG A 122 -13.77 -5.42 9.72
N THR A 123 -12.49 -5.35 10.01
CA THR A 123 -11.85 -4.18 10.62
C THR A 123 -10.92 -3.51 9.61
N LEU A 124 -11.02 -2.18 9.46
CA LEU A 124 -9.93 -1.38 8.93
C LEU A 124 -9.00 -1.01 10.08
N VAL A 125 -7.71 -1.22 9.88
CA VAL A 125 -6.69 -0.69 10.78
C VAL A 125 -6.06 0.52 10.12
N VAL A 126 -6.04 1.66 10.82
CA VAL A 126 -5.41 2.89 10.32
C VAL A 126 -4.22 3.28 11.18
N GLY A 127 -3.12 3.63 10.53
CA GLY A 127 -1.92 4.16 11.15
C GLY A 127 -2.04 5.66 11.47
N GLY A 128 -1.69 6.05 12.69
CA GLY A 128 -1.51 7.47 13.03
C GLY A 128 -0.10 7.92 12.67
N SER A 129 0.17 8.23 11.40
CA SER A 129 1.47 8.68 10.89
C SER A 129 1.54 10.21 10.74
N ALA A 130 2.68 10.72 10.29
CA ALA A 130 2.81 12.13 9.89
C ALA A 130 1.97 12.51 8.66
N ARG A 131 1.48 11.52 7.90
CA ARG A 131 0.67 11.69 6.69
C ARG A 131 -0.82 11.66 6.95
N THR A 132 -1.24 10.99 8.03
CA THR A 132 -2.65 10.77 8.37
C THR A 132 -3.00 11.45 9.68
N ASN A 133 -3.81 12.50 9.61
CA ASN A 133 -4.22 13.26 10.79
C ASN A 133 -5.54 12.73 11.40
N ARG A 134 -5.89 13.24 12.58
CA ARG A 134 -7.11 12.86 13.31
C ARG A 134 -8.38 13.05 12.46
N ALA A 135 -8.50 14.16 11.75
CA ALA A 135 -9.66 14.42 10.89
C ALA A 135 -9.76 13.40 9.74
N GLY A 136 -8.61 12.94 9.20
CA GLY A 136 -8.54 11.85 8.22
C GLY A 136 -9.06 10.54 8.78
N VAL A 137 -8.61 10.18 9.99
CA VAL A 137 -9.10 9.00 10.71
C VAL A 137 -10.61 9.07 10.94
N GLU A 138 -11.16 10.24 11.34
CA GLU A 138 -12.60 10.44 11.59
C GLU A 138 -13.43 10.28 10.30
N GLN A 139 -12.97 10.84 9.16
CA GLN A 139 -13.64 10.66 7.86
C GLN A 139 -13.54 9.21 7.36
N LEU A 140 -12.40 8.57 7.49
CA LEU A 140 -12.24 7.14 7.18
C LEU A 140 -13.19 6.28 8.03
N ALA A 141 -13.32 6.57 9.33
CA ALA A 141 -14.24 5.85 10.23
C ALA A 141 -15.70 5.98 9.78
N GLY A 142 -16.11 7.16 9.33
CA GLY A 142 -17.43 7.38 8.75
C GLY A 142 -17.65 6.57 7.47
N PHE A 143 -16.67 6.52 6.60
CA PHE A 143 -16.70 5.73 5.37
C PHE A 143 -16.73 4.22 5.67
N ALA A 144 -15.87 3.73 6.57
CA ALA A 144 -15.83 2.34 7.00
C ALA A 144 -17.21 1.87 7.55
N ARG A 145 -17.81 2.65 8.46
CA ARG A 145 -19.15 2.35 8.99
C ARG A 145 -20.20 2.27 7.91
N SER A 146 -20.17 3.16 6.91
CA SER A 146 -21.12 3.12 5.79
C SER A 146 -20.95 1.88 4.90
N CYS A 147 -19.79 1.18 4.99
CA CYS A 147 -19.50 -0.09 4.35
C CYS A 147 -19.64 -1.30 5.31
N GLY A 148 -20.18 -1.11 6.51
CA GLY A 148 -20.39 -2.17 7.51
C GLY A 148 -19.09 -2.69 8.14
N LEU A 149 -18.05 -1.85 8.17
CA LEU A 149 -16.74 -2.16 8.75
C LEU A 149 -16.50 -1.35 10.04
N GLU A 150 -15.68 -1.93 10.92
CA GLU A 150 -15.15 -1.29 12.10
C GLU A 150 -13.80 -0.63 11.79
N LEU A 151 -13.34 0.28 12.67
CA LEU A 151 -12.03 0.90 12.54
C LEU A 151 -11.26 0.78 13.85
N ALA A 152 -10.01 0.33 13.74
CA ALA A 152 -9.02 0.34 14.81
C ALA A 152 -7.85 1.25 14.44
N VAL A 153 -7.17 1.81 15.43
CA VAL A 153 -6.00 2.66 15.22
C VAL A 153 -4.76 1.92 15.70
N ALA A 154 -3.71 1.94 14.91
CA ALA A 154 -2.37 1.46 15.28
C ALA A 154 -1.40 2.65 15.37
N ALA A 155 -0.49 2.59 16.34
CA ALA A 155 0.55 3.60 16.46
C ALA A 155 1.65 3.34 15.43
N VAL A 156 1.97 4.34 14.63
CA VAL A 156 3.13 4.33 13.71
C VAL A 156 4.27 5.06 14.41
N PRO A 157 5.45 4.43 14.60
CA PRO A 157 6.59 5.07 15.24
C PRO A 157 7.06 6.32 14.47
N PRO A 158 7.56 7.36 15.17
CA PRO A 158 8.18 8.50 14.51
C PRO A 158 9.29 8.08 13.54
N GLY A 159 9.32 8.70 12.37
CA GLY A 159 10.30 8.39 11.32
C GLY A 159 9.90 7.25 10.39
N VAL A 160 8.83 6.52 10.67
CA VAL A 160 8.24 5.56 9.74
C VAL A 160 7.17 6.26 8.90
N LEU A 161 7.20 6.03 7.60
CA LEU A 161 6.36 6.74 6.64
C LEU A 161 4.87 6.37 6.81
N HIS A 162 4.55 5.07 6.75
CA HIS A 162 3.20 4.53 6.77
C HIS A 162 3.06 3.25 7.62
N LEU A 163 1.84 2.91 7.99
CA LEU A 163 1.53 1.63 8.66
C LEU A 163 1.99 0.43 7.83
N GLN A 164 1.72 0.44 6.51
CA GLN A 164 2.04 -0.67 5.63
C GLN A 164 3.56 -0.88 5.43
N THR A 165 4.40 0.07 5.83
CA THR A 165 5.86 -0.14 5.94
C THR A 165 6.21 -1.19 7.00
N LEU A 166 5.36 -1.38 8.00
CA LEU A 166 5.63 -2.24 9.16
C LEU A 166 4.77 -3.50 9.22
N VAL A 167 3.62 -3.51 8.53
CA VAL A 167 2.68 -4.63 8.55
C VAL A 167 1.73 -4.58 7.37
N THR A 168 1.45 -5.73 6.76
CA THR A 168 0.40 -5.88 5.74
C THR A 168 -0.47 -7.10 6.05
N ALA A 169 -1.75 -7.03 5.64
CA ALA A 169 -2.66 -8.14 5.75
C ALA A 169 -2.59 -9.00 4.48
N VAL A 170 -2.39 -10.30 4.63
CA VAL A 170 -2.38 -11.26 3.51
C VAL A 170 -3.66 -12.09 3.42
N ALA A 171 -4.47 -12.08 4.48
CA ALA A 171 -5.83 -12.61 4.49
C ALA A 171 -6.66 -11.90 5.58
N ALA A 172 -7.94 -12.24 5.67
CA ALA A 172 -8.85 -11.69 6.69
C ALA A 172 -8.38 -11.97 8.14
N ASP A 173 -7.58 -13.01 8.33
CA ASP A 173 -7.08 -13.52 9.61
C ASP A 173 -5.55 -13.72 9.61
N ALA A 174 -4.83 -13.15 8.63
CA ALA A 174 -3.39 -13.34 8.47
C ALA A 174 -2.67 -12.02 8.17
N VAL A 175 -1.55 -11.80 8.87
CA VAL A 175 -0.69 -10.60 8.72
C VAL A 175 0.78 -10.99 8.65
N VAL A 176 1.54 -10.15 7.93
CA VAL A 176 3.00 -10.20 7.82
C VAL A 176 3.52 -8.86 8.34
N GLY A 177 4.47 -8.85 9.26
CA GLY A 177 4.96 -7.58 9.80
C GLY A 177 6.06 -7.71 10.84
N SER A 178 6.55 -6.57 11.29
CA SER A 178 7.57 -6.48 12.33
C SER A 178 7.03 -6.89 13.70
N ALA A 179 7.85 -7.51 14.53
CA ALA A 179 7.44 -7.96 15.87
C ALA A 179 6.79 -6.84 16.71
N PRO A 180 7.37 -5.63 16.84
CA PRO A 180 6.75 -4.56 17.63
C PRO A 180 5.38 -4.13 17.12
N MET A 181 5.16 -4.18 15.80
CA MET A 181 3.86 -3.84 15.21
C MET A 181 2.83 -4.93 15.48
N LEU A 182 3.21 -6.19 15.33
CA LEU A 182 2.32 -7.33 15.55
C LEU A 182 1.90 -7.50 17.02
N ASP A 183 2.62 -6.92 17.97
CA ASP A 183 2.28 -6.93 19.40
C ASP A 183 1.27 -5.83 19.78
N GLN A 184 0.96 -4.91 18.87
CA GLN A 184 -0.04 -3.88 19.15
C GLN A 184 -1.47 -4.48 19.26
N PRO A 185 -2.38 -3.83 20.02
CA PRO A 185 -3.75 -4.31 20.23
C PRO A 185 -4.51 -4.64 18.94
N ALA A 186 -4.26 -3.90 17.86
CA ALA A 186 -4.90 -4.10 16.57
C ALA A 186 -4.54 -5.44 15.90
N PHE A 187 -3.38 -6.03 16.22
CA PHE A 187 -2.84 -7.21 15.54
C PHE A 187 -2.61 -8.42 16.44
N ARG A 188 -2.46 -8.23 17.76
CA ARG A 188 -2.07 -9.32 18.68
C ARG A 188 -3.06 -10.50 18.74
N SER A 189 -4.32 -10.27 18.39
CA SER A 189 -5.38 -11.30 18.34
C SER A 189 -5.50 -11.99 16.99
N VAL A 190 -4.71 -11.59 15.99
CA VAL A 190 -4.71 -12.23 14.67
C VAL A 190 -4.10 -13.62 14.78
N GLY A 191 -4.82 -14.63 14.30
CA GLY A 191 -4.43 -16.03 14.49
C GLY A 191 -3.20 -16.44 13.69
N ARG A 192 -3.07 -15.96 12.46
CA ARG A 192 -1.94 -16.29 11.57
C ARG A 192 -1.03 -15.07 11.40
N ARG A 193 0.15 -15.15 11.97
CA ARG A 193 1.12 -14.04 11.97
C ARG A 193 2.48 -14.50 11.49
N VAL A 194 3.05 -13.80 10.52
CA VAL A 194 4.44 -13.95 10.11
C VAL A 194 5.22 -12.79 10.69
N VAL A 195 6.17 -13.08 11.56
CA VAL A 195 7.12 -12.10 12.08
C VAL A 195 8.27 -11.98 11.10
N VAL A 196 8.43 -10.80 10.51
CA VAL A 196 9.51 -10.50 9.57
C VAL A 196 10.80 -10.27 10.35
N PRO A 197 11.91 -10.96 10.00
CA PRO A 197 13.22 -10.70 10.59
C PRO A 197 13.69 -9.28 10.25
N PRO A 198 14.43 -8.59 11.15
CA PRO A 198 14.89 -7.22 10.89
C PRO A 198 15.72 -7.07 9.62
N GLU A 199 16.51 -8.07 9.26
CA GLU A 199 17.31 -8.12 8.03
C GLU A 199 16.48 -8.24 6.75
N GLU A 200 15.21 -8.65 6.85
CA GLU A 200 14.25 -8.75 5.76
C GLU A 200 13.14 -7.68 5.88
N ALA A 201 13.39 -6.57 6.59
CA ALA A 201 12.40 -5.53 6.87
C ALA A 201 11.54 -5.10 5.66
N PRO A 202 12.04 -5.00 4.42
CA PRO A 202 11.21 -4.72 3.25
C PRO A 202 10.02 -5.68 3.06
N ALA A 203 10.13 -6.93 3.53
CA ALA A 203 9.06 -7.92 3.47
C ALA A 203 7.91 -7.69 4.47
N CYS A 204 7.94 -6.64 5.28
CA CYS A 204 6.76 -6.17 6.00
C CYS A 204 5.67 -5.62 5.05
N ASN A 205 6.09 -5.16 3.86
CA ASN A 205 5.21 -4.65 2.82
C ASN A 205 5.09 -5.67 1.68
N VAL A 206 4.06 -6.51 1.75
CA VAL A 206 3.75 -7.55 0.75
C VAL A 206 2.32 -7.37 0.25
N LEU A 207 2.06 -7.73 -1.02
CA LEU A 207 0.74 -7.62 -1.62
C LEU A 207 0.10 -9.00 -1.78
N ALA A 208 -1.07 -9.21 -1.17
CA ALA A 208 -1.83 -10.44 -1.35
C ALA A 208 -2.89 -10.30 -2.45
N VAL A 209 -2.89 -11.23 -3.40
CA VAL A 209 -3.89 -11.33 -4.46
C VAL A 209 -4.40 -12.77 -4.51
N GLY A 210 -5.59 -13.01 -3.99
CA GLY A 210 -6.13 -14.36 -3.86
C GLY A 210 -5.27 -15.22 -2.92
N SER A 211 -4.77 -16.35 -3.42
CA SER A 211 -3.87 -17.27 -2.71
C SER A 211 -2.39 -16.95 -2.92
N THR A 212 -2.05 -15.91 -3.68
CA THR A 212 -0.66 -15.54 -3.98
C THR A 212 -0.27 -14.27 -3.23
N VAL A 213 0.94 -14.25 -2.68
CA VAL A 213 1.56 -13.09 -2.05
C VAL A 213 2.75 -12.65 -2.90
N VAL A 214 2.71 -11.42 -3.39
CA VAL A 214 3.85 -10.76 -4.06
C VAL A 214 4.71 -10.15 -2.98
N LEU A 215 5.99 -10.52 -2.98
CA LEU A 215 6.95 -10.26 -1.91
C LEU A 215 8.25 -9.73 -2.52
N PRO A 216 8.95 -8.78 -1.87
CA PRO A 216 10.25 -8.32 -2.36
C PRO A 216 11.28 -9.45 -2.38
N ALA A 217 12.03 -9.56 -3.47
CA ALA A 217 13.11 -10.54 -3.62
C ALA A 217 14.19 -10.34 -2.55
N GLY A 218 14.86 -11.46 -2.19
CA GLY A 218 15.92 -11.44 -1.19
C GLY A 218 15.45 -11.59 0.26
N CYS A 219 14.19 -12.02 0.48
CA CYS A 219 13.60 -12.24 1.80
C CYS A 219 13.20 -13.71 2.03
N PRO A 220 14.16 -14.67 1.98
CA PRO A 220 13.85 -16.11 1.92
C PRO A 220 13.18 -16.65 3.19
N ARG A 221 13.46 -16.09 4.37
CA ARG A 221 12.84 -16.54 5.63
C ARG A 221 11.37 -16.14 5.68
N THR A 222 11.07 -14.91 5.26
CA THR A 222 9.69 -14.43 5.17
C THR A 222 8.93 -15.18 4.08
N ALA A 223 9.54 -15.41 2.91
CA ALA A 223 8.96 -16.20 1.83
C ALA A 223 8.57 -17.60 2.30
N ALA A 224 9.48 -18.31 2.98
CA ALA A 224 9.22 -19.64 3.55
C ALA A 224 8.09 -19.62 4.60
N ALA A 225 8.05 -18.59 5.47
CA ALA A 225 7.02 -18.46 6.49
C ALA A 225 5.63 -18.16 5.87
N VAL A 226 5.56 -17.31 4.84
CA VAL A 226 4.32 -17.03 4.09
C VAL A 226 3.85 -18.29 3.35
N HIS A 227 4.76 -19.02 2.71
CA HIS A 227 4.44 -20.31 2.08
C HIS A 227 3.91 -21.32 3.11
N GLY A 228 4.50 -21.36 4.32
CA GLY A 228 4.03 -22.18 5.43
C GLY A 228 2.61 -21.88 5.92
N LEU A 229 2.09 -20.68 5.62
CA LEU A 229 0.67 -20.35 5.84
C LEU A 229 -0.26 -20.81 4.70
N GLY A 230 0.26 -21.46 3.68
CA GLY A 230 -0.50 -21.98 2.53
C GLY A 230 -0.66 -21.01 1.37
N PHE A 231 0.13 -19.91 1.33
CA PHE A 231 0.14 -19.00 0.19
C PHE A 231 1.19 -19.42 -0.84
N GLU A 232 0.89 -19.18 -2.11
CA GLU A 232 1.91 -19.11 -3.14
C GLU A 232 2.72 -17.81 -2.95
N VAL A 233 4.04 -17.88 -3.19
CA VAL A 233 4.91 -16.72 -3.08
C VAL A 233 5.46 -16.37 -4.46
N ARG A 234 5.38 -15.09 -4.81
CA ARG A 234 5.95 -14.53 -6.03
C ARG A 234 6.92 -13.41 -5.67
N GLU A 235 8.20 -13.65 -5.87
CA GLU A 235 9.24 -12.68 -5.55
C GLU A 235 9.46 -11.71 -6.72
N VAL A 236 9.62 -10.41 -6.39
CA VAL A 236 9.93 -9.33 -7.36
C VAL A 236 11.02 -8.42 -6.82
N ASP A 237 11.95 -7.99 -7.69
CA ASP A 237 12.95 -6.97 -7.31
C ASP A 237 12.27 -5.60 -7.23
N LEU A 238 12.28 -4.99 -6.04
CA LEU A 238 11.72 -3.67 -5.75
C LEU A 238 12.78 -2.71 -5.18
N GLY A 239 14.07 -2.96 -5.44
CA GLY A 239 15.17 -2.23 -4.81
C GLY A 239 15.12 -0.72 -5.00
N GLU A 240 14.72 -0.22 -6.19
CA GLU A 240 14.61 1.23 -6.41
C GLU A 240 13.40 1.84 -5.67
N PHE A 241 12.33 1.07 -5.49
CA PHE A 241 11.17 1.50 -4.71
C PHE A 241 11.46 1.51 -3.21
N HIS A 242 12.26 0.56 -2.69
CA HIS A 242 12.68 0.59 -1.29
C HIS A 242 13.48 1.85 -0.94
N LYS A 243 14.33 2.35 -1.87
CA LYS A 243 15.03 3.63 -1.70
C LYS A 243 14.07 4.83 -1.69
N ALA A 244 12.83 4.61 -2.10
CA ALA A 244 11.74 5.59 -2.09
C ALA A 244 10.75 5.34 -0.94
N ASP A 245 11.11 4.56 0.08
CA ASP A 245 10.25 4.11 1.18
C ASP A 245 8.99 3.35 0.69
N GLY A 246 8.97 2.86 -0.55
CA GLY A 246 7.86 2.13 -1.17
C GLY A 246 8.04 0.61 -1.14
N GLY A 247 6.94 -0.13 -1.25
CA GLY A 247 6.91 -1.59 -1.28
C GLY A 247 5.84 -2.12 -2.23
N ALA A 248 5.53 -3.41 -2.15
CA ALA A 248 4.65 -4.08 -3.10
C ALA A 248 3.21 -3.53 -3.10
N THR A 249 2.66 -3.15 -1.93
CA THR A 249 1.30 -2.57 -1.87
C THR A 249 1.21 -1.22 -2.54
N CYS A 250 2.29 -0.40 -2.45
CA CYS A 250 2.28 0.98 -2.92
C CYS A 250 2.08 1.11 -4.43
N LEU A 251 2.47 0.08 -5.20
CA LEU A 251 2.54 0.11 -6.67
C LEU A 251 1.23 -0.24 -7.38
N SER A 252 0.20 -0.66 -6.63
CA SER A 252 -1.10 -0.99 -7.23
C SER A 252 -2.25 -0.69 -6.28
N LEU A 253 -3.35 -0.19 -6.83
CA LEU A 253 -4.62 -0.07 -6.12
C LEU A 253 -5.55 -1.18 -6.57
N LEU A 254 -5.86 -2.12 -5.67
CA LEU A 254 -6.79 -3.21 -5.95
C LEU A 254 -8.25 -2.73 -5.85
N VAL A 255 -9.04 -3.08 -6.88
CA VAL A 255 -10.45 -2.69 -7.05
C VAL A 255 -11.34 -3.91 -7.30
#